data_d8004fda8e82147dc11f0ae625bfd022
#
_entry.id   d8004fda8e82147dc11f0ae625bfd022
#
_cell.length_a   1.000
_cell.length_b   1.000
_cell.length_c   1.000
_cell.angle_alpha   90.00
_cell.angle_beta   90.00
_cell.angle_gamma   90.00
#
_symmetry.space_group_name_H-M   'P 1'
#
loop_
_entity.id
_entity.type
_entity.pdbx_description
1 polymer ?
#
loop_
_entity_poly.entity_id
_entity_poly.type
_entity_poly.pdbx_seq_one_letter_code
_entity_poly.pdbx_strand_id
1 'polypeptide(L)'
;NRAFYGGHLIPVGLSHQTESFEHISRLAFYPSQPEKAGGSAKINYSEARIVAGLAAQIYESHRTDFDDSRTLGVITPYRSQIALIKKEIEALGIPALNRILVDTVERFQGSERDVIIYSCCINSYYQLKFVSNLTEENGVLIDRKLNVALTRARKQMFVTGVPKYLKSNPLYESLLNLIETQG
;
A
#
# COMPACT_ATOMS: atom_id res chain seq x y z
N ASN A 1 12.11 15.29 -3.50
CA ASN A 1 11.82 14.53 -2.27
C ASN A 1 11.44 15.42 -1.08
N ARG A 2 12.13 16.53 -0.80
CA ARG A 2 11.76 17.45 0.31
C ARG A 2 10.44 18.20 0.07
N ALA A 3 10.09 18.47 -1.18
CA ALA A 3 8.88 19.25 -1.52
C ALA A 3 7.57 18.47 -1.35
N PHE A 4 7.58 17.15 -1.52
CA PHE A 4 6.37 16.33 -1.47
C PHE A 4 6.14 15.60 -0.13
N TYR A 5 7.19 15.30 0.64
CA TYR A 5 7.07 14.38 1.78
C TYR A 5 7.77 14.87 3.06
N GLY A 6 8.18 16.14 3.13
CA GLY A 6 8.82 16.67 4.34
C GLY A 6 10.07 15.92 4.81
N GLY A 7 10.69 15.10 3.95
CA GLY A 7 11.89 14.32 4.29
C GLY A 7 11.62 12.98 4.99
N HIS A 8 10.36 12.57 5.15
CA HIS A 8 9.98 11.36 5.89
C HIS A 8 9.79 10.10 5.04
N LEU A 9 10.04 10.15 3.72
CA LEU A 9 10.17 8.92 2.94
C LEU A 9 11.54 8.32 3.23
N ILE A 10 11.55 7.21 3.93
CA ILE A 10 12.70 6.32 3.98
C ILE A 10 12.89 5.81 2.55
N PRO A 11 14.01 6.10 1.87
CA PRO A 11 14.24 5.58 0.54
C PRO A 11 14.33 4.06 0.65
N VAL A 12 13.31 3.36 0.16
CA VAL A 12 13.46 1.96 -0.18
C VAL A 12 14.50 1.96 -1.29
N GLY A 13 15.62 1.27 -1.07
CA GLY A 13 16.71 1.21 -2.04
C GLY A 13 16.19 0.75 -3.40
N LEU A 14 15.90 1.71 -4.28
CA LEU A 14 15.56 1.43 -5.66
C LEU A 14 16.84 1.02 -6.38
N SER A 15 16.73 0.14 -7.35
CA SER A 15 17.85 -0.51 -8.05
C SER A 15 18.93 0.44 -8.61
N HIS A 16 18.63 1.72 -8.77
CA HIS A 16 19.62 2.73 -9.16
C HIS A 16 20.40 3.34 -7.96
N GLN A 17 20.06 2.97 -6.73
CA GLN A 17 20.71 3.43 -5.50
C GLN A 17 21.54 2.33 -4.81
N THR A 18 21.40 1.08 -5.24
CA THR A 18 22.13 -0.07 -4.71
C THR A 18 22.56 -1.00 -5.86
N GLU A 19 23.86 -1.23 -5.96
CA GLU A 19 24.45 -2.14 -6.98
C GLU A 19 24.14 -3.63 -6.76
N SER A 20 23.28 -3.99 -5.81
CA SER A 20 22.90 -5.38 -5.58
C SER A 20 21.41 -5.53 -5.27
N PHE A 21 20.72 -6.29 -6.10
CA PHE A 21 19.33 -6.71 -5.95
C PHE A 21 19.05 -7.58 -4.69
N GLU A 22 20.06 -7.94 -3.92
CA GLU A 22 19.96 -8.92 -2.84
C GLU A 22 19.34 -8.40 -1.53
N HIS A 23 19.14 -7.06 -1.39
CA HIS A 23 18.67 -6.45 -0.14
C HIS A 23 17.43 -5.56 -0.25
N ILE A 24 16.63 -5.68 -1.32
CA ILE A 24 15.36 -4.96 -1.40
C ILE A 24 14.34 -5.70 -0.54
N SER A 25 13.89 -5.09 0.55
CA SER A 25 12.82 -5.65 1.38
C SER A 25 11.60 -5.98 0.51
N ARG A 26 11.15 -7.24 0.55
CA ARG A 26 9.95 -7.67 -0.18
C ARG A 26 8.67 -7.03 0.38
N LEU A 27 8.75 -6.52 1.59
CA LEU A 27 7.64 -5.94 2.32
C LEU A 27 8.12 -4.68 3.05
N ALA A 28 7.46 -3.55 2.84
CA ALA A 28 7.78 -2.29 3.50
C ALA A 28 6.52 -1.56 3.96
N PHE A 29 6.63 -0.81 5.06
CA PHE A 29 5.54 -0.04 5.64
C PHE A 29 5.85 1.46 5.61
N TYR A 30 4.89 2.24 5.15
CA TYR A 30 4.92 3.70 5.08
C TYR A 30 3.85 4.29 6.00
N PRO A 31 4.24 4.85 7.15
CA PRO A 31 3.26 5.38 8.10
C PRO A 31 2.54 6.61 7.55
N SER A 32 1.24 6.64 7.71
CA SER A 32 0.38 7.77 7.39
C SER A 32 -0.18 8.45 8.65
N GLN A 33 -0.80 9.63 8.46
CA GLN A 33 -1.51 10.35 9.50
C GLN A 33 -3.02 10.14 9.36
N PRO A 34 -3.77 10.10 10.46
CA PRO A 34 -5.23 10.00 10.40
C PRO A 34 -5.86 11.28 9.82
N GLU A 35 -7.00 11.12 9.16
CA GLU A 35 -7.78 12.26 8.70
C GLU A 35 -8.36 13.08 9.85
N LYS A 36 -8.32 14.40 9.72
CA LYS A 36 -8.87 15.33 10.70
C LYS A 36 -10.39 15.34 10.75
N ALA A 37 -11.06 14.92 9.68
CA ALA A 37 -12.52 14.95 9.52
C ALA A 37 -13.28 13.88 10.34
N GLY A 38 -12.58 13.15 11.22
CA GLY A 38 -13.18 12.15 12.11
C GLY A 38 -13.21 10.73 11.54
N GLY A 39 -13.41 9.77 12.44
CA GLY A 39 -13.23 8.33 12.19
C GLY A 39 -14.24 7.65 11.26
N SER A 40 -15.15 8.38 10.62
CA SER A 40 -16.08 7.85 9.60
C SER A 40 -15.61 8.08 8.16
N ALA A 41 -14.57 8.88 7.94
CA ALA A 41 -14.05 9.18 6.62
C ALA A 41 -13.51 7.90 5.94
N LYS A 42 -14.03 7.57 4.76
CA LYS A 42 -13.58 6.46 3.92
C LYS A 42 -12.52 6.92 2.91
N ILE A 43 -11.74 7.93 3.27
CA ILE A 43 -10.62 8.50 2.54
C ILE A 43 -9.50 8.83 3.52
N ASN A 44 -8.27 8.82 3.02
CA ASN A 44 -7.10 9.30 3.74
C ASN A 44 -6.15 9.97 2.73
N TYR A 45 -6.06 11.30 2.80
CA TYR A 45 -5.23 12.10 1.89
C TYR A 45 -3.73 11.81 2.07
N SER A 46 -3.29 11.56 3.31
CA SER A 46 -1.89 11.21 3.59
C SER A 46 -1.52 9.91 2.87
N GLU A 47 -2.36 8.88 2.96
CA GLU A 47 -2.13 7.61 2.27
C GLU A 47 -2.18 7.78 0.75
N ALA A 48 -3.15 8.52 0.21
CA ALA A 48 -3.26 8.72 -1.23
C ALA A 48 -2.01 9.39 -1.83
N ARG A 49 -1.42 10.36 -1.12
CA ARG A 49 -0.16 11.01 -1.53
C ARG A 49 1.04 10.08 -1.42
N ILE A 50 1.11 9.26 -0.35
CA ILE A 50 2.15 8.24 -0.21
C ILE A 50 2.06 7.24 -1.39
N VAL A 51 0.86 6.76 -1.71
CA VAL A 51 0.63 5.86 -2.85
C VAL A 51 1.08 6.48 -4.16
N ALA A 52 0.70 7.72 -4.44
CA ALA A 52 1.11 8.43 -5.66
C ALA A 52 2.63 8.58 -5.75
N GLY A 53 3.29 8.94 -4.63
CA GLY A 53 4.74 9.04 -4.58
C GLY A 53 5.46 7.73 -4.81
N LEU A 54 4.98 6.64 -4.19
CA LEU A 54 5.51 5.29 -4.41
C LEU A 54 5.29 4.85 -5.86
N ALA A 55 4.12 5.13 -6.44
CA ALA A 55 3.83 4.82 -7.83
C ALA A 55 4.81 5.52 -8.79
N ALA A 56 5.10 6.81 -8.55
CA ALA A 56 6.10 7.54 -9.34
C ALA A 56 7.50 6.93 -9.22
N GLN A 57 7.93 6.55 -8.01
CA GLN A 57 9.24 5.92 -7.79
C GLN A 57 9.35 4.56 -8.49
N ILE A 58 8.30 3.73 -8.40
CA ILE A 58 8.25 2.44 -9.08
C ILE A 58 8.29 2.63 -10.60
N TYR A 59 7.54 3.60 -11.13
CA TYR A 59 7.58 3.93 -12.54
C TYR A 59 8.99 4.33 -13.00
N GLU A 60 9.67 5.21 -12.27
CA GLU A 60 11.02 5.64 -12.63
C GLU A 60 12.03 4.48 -12.59
N SER A 61 11.91 3.56 -11.62
CA SER A 61 12.79 2.39 -11.53
C SER A 61 12.54 1.35 -12.64
N HIS A 62 11.34 1.35 -13.24
CA HIS A 62 10.93 0.44 -14.33
C HIS A 62 10.69 1.18 -15.65
N ARG A 63 11.25 2.37 -15.84
CA ARG A 63 10.91 3.26 -16.95
C ARG A 63 11.05 2.61 -18.33
N THR A 64 11.97 1.68 -18.48
CA THR A 64 12.27 1.00 -19.74
C THR A 64 11.37 -0.22 -19.99
N ASP A 65 10.83 -0.83 -18.93
CA ASP A 65 10.07 -2.10 -18.97
C ASP A 65 8.73 -2.02 -18.23
N PHE A 66 8.27 -0.80 -17.92
CA PHE A 66 7.01 -0.59 -17.21
C PHE A 66 5.82 -1.09 -18.04
N ASP A 67 5.06 -2.02 -17.47
CA ASP A 67 3.82 -2.56 -18.01
C ASP A 67 2.70 -2.27 -17.00
N ASP A 68 1.72 -1.45 -17.39
CA ASP A 68 0.62 -1.01 -16.53
C ASP A 68 -0.29 -2.16 -16.08
N SER A 69 -0.28 -3.29 -16.81
CA SER A 69 -1.04 -4.50 -16.49
C SER A 69 -0.27 -5.49 -15.61
N ARG A 70 1.05 -5.35 -15.47
CA ARG A 70 1.92 -6.30 -14.78
C ARG A 70 2.76 -5.69 -13.66
N THR A 71 3.32 -4.49 -13.86
CA THR A 71 4.33 -3.95 -12.97
C THR A 71 3.75 -3.50 -11.64
N LEU A 72 2.67 -2.71 -11.65
CA LEU A 72 2.13 -2.06 -10.44
C LEU A 72 0.62 -2.20 -10.33
N GLY A 73 0.16 -2.45 -9.10
CA GLY A 73 -1.25 -2.35 -8.73
C GLY A 73 -1.43 -1.74 -7.36
N VAL A 74 -2.58 -1.14 -7.12
CA VAL A 74 -2.93 -0.51 -5.83
C VAL A 74 -4.21 -1.10 -5.31
N ILE A 75 -4.18 -1.57 -4.06
CA ILE A 75 -5.32 -2.15 -3.36
C ILE A 75 -5.74 -1.22 -2.22
N THR A 76 -7.04 -0.95 -2.10
CA THR A 76 -7.61 -0.22 -0.97
C THR A 76 -9.06 -0.65 -0.72
N PRO A 77 -9.58 -0.59 0.54
CA PRO A 77 -10.90 -1.13 0.85
C PRO A 77 -12.08 -0.26 0.38
N TYR A 78 -11.86 1.03 0.09
CA TYR A 78 -12.96 1.97 -0.16
C TYR A 78 -12.91 2.59 -1.55
N ARG A 79 -14.07 2.61 -2.24
CA ARG A 79 -14.21 3.25 -3.56
C ARG A 79 -13.88 4.75 -3.55
N SER A 80 -14.20 5.45 -2.47
CA SER A 80 -13.81 6.87 -2.31
C SER A 80 -12.31 7.06 -2.23
N GLN A 81 -11.59 6.13 -1.58
CA GLN A 81 -10.12 6.13 -1.56
C GLN A 81 -9.53 5.80 -2.93
N ILE A 82 -10.15 4.89 -3.68
CA ILE A 82 -9.74 4.60 -5.08
C ILE A 82 -9.81 5.89 -5.92
N ALA A 83 -10.92 6.63 -5.84
CA ALA A 83 -11.09 7.87 -6.59
C ALA A 83 -10.03 8.92 -6.19
N LEU A 84 -9.75 9.05 -4.90
CA LEU A 84 -8.74 9.97 -4.39
C LEU A 84 -7.33 9.58 -4.85
N ILE A 85 -6.95 8.30 -4.74
CA ILE A 85 -5.65 7.79 -5.20
C ILE A 85 -5.48 8.04 -6.71
N LYS A 86 -6.49 7.75 -7.51
CA LYS A 86 -6.45 8.00 -8.96
C LYS A 86 -6.25 9.47 -9.27
N LYS A 87 -6.91 10.37 -8.54
CA LYS A 87 -6.72 11.82 -8.69
C LYS A 87 -5.29 12.26 -8.34
N GLU A 88 -4.71 11.75 -7.25
CA GLU A 88 -3.33 12.06 -6.86
C GLU A 88 -2.31 11.51 -7.88
N ILE A 89 -2.56 10.32 -8.45
CA ILE A 89 -1.73 9.74 -9.51
C ILE A 89 -1.84 10.56 -10.80
N GLU A 90 -3.05 10.96 -11.21
CA GLU A 90 -3.28 11.78 -12.40
C GLU A 90 -2.53 13.12 -12.33
N ALA A 91 -2.50 13.73 -11.14
CA ALA A 91 -1.78 14.98 -10.88
C ALA A 91 -0.26 14.88 -11.11
N LEU A 92 0.31 13.67 -11.14
CA LEU A 92 1.73 13.47 -11.47
C LEU A 92 2.05 13.70 -12.95
N GLY A 93 1.04 13.70 -13.84
CA GLY A 93 1.23 13.89 -15.26
C GLY A 93 1.97 12.73 -15.97
N ILE A 94 1.94 11.52 -15.40
CA ILE A 94 2.58 10.32 -15.96
C ILE A 94 1.50 9.42 -16.58
N PRO A 95 1.30 9.42 -17.93
CA PRO A 95 0.19 8.72 -18.58
C PRO A 95 0.15 7.21 -18.33
N ALA A 96 1.31 6.56 -18.17
CA ALA A 96 1.39 5.14 -17.87
C ALA A 96 0.76 4.78 -16.54
N LEU A 97 0.91 5.63 -15.51
CA LEU A 97 0.35 5.42 -14.18
C LEU A 97 -1.18 5.57 -14.15
N ASN A 98 -1.78 6.31 -15.07
CA ASN A 98 -3.23 6.46 -15.14
C ASN A 98 -3.95 5.16 -15.55
N ARG A 99 -3.22 4.20 -16.12
CA ARG A 99 -3.76 2.92 -16.60
C ARG A 99 -3.57 1.76 -15.62
N ILE A 100 -2.79 1.93 -14.55
CA ILE A 100 -2.62 0.87 -13.54
C ILE A 100 -3.95 0.53 -12.86
N LEU A 101 -4.08 -0.71 -12.41
CA LEU A 101 -5.25 -1.12 -11.63
C LEU A 101 -5.18 -0.55 -10.22
N VAL A 102 -6.17 0.28 -9.87
CA VAL A 102 -6.43 0.76 -8.50
C VAL A 102 -7.83 0.32 -8.15
N ASP A 103 -7.99 -0.69 -7.27
CA ASP A 103 -9.29 -1.26 -6.93
C ASP A 103 -9.28 -1.94 -5.55
N THR A 104 -10.41 -2.57 -5.18
CA THR A 104 -10.55 -3.33 -3.94
C THR A 104 -9.91 -4.72 -4.06
N VAL A 105 -9.71 -5.37 -2.90
CA VAL A 105 -9.14 -6.74 -2.82
C VAL A 105 -9.93 -7.73 -3.68
N GLU A 106 -11.27 -7.60 -3.67
CA GLU A 106 -12.16 -8.50 -4.40
C GLU A 106 -11.95 -8.40 -5.93
N ARG A 107 -11.64 -7.21 -6.43
CA ARG A 107 -11.36 -6.98 -7.86
C ARG A 107 -9.98 -7.45 -8.28
N PHE A 108 -9.06 -7.57 -7.34
CA PHE A 108 -7.73 -8.17 -7.58
C PHE A 108 -7.74 -9.70 -7.53
N GLN A 109 -8.88 -10.33 -7.21
CA GLN A 109 -8.97 -11.78 -7.17
C GLN A 109 -8.67 -12.36 -8.55
N GLY A 110 -7.66 -13.25 -8.62
CA GLY A 110 -7.15 -13.79 -9.88
C GLY A 110 -6.14 -12.92 -10.64
N SER A 111 -5.87 -11.70 -10.16
CA SER A 111 -4.86 -10.80 -10.75
C SER A 111 -3.63 -10.69 -9.84
N GLU A 112 -2.45 -10.66 -10.43
CA GLU A 112 -1.19 -10.45 -9.73
C GLU A 112 -0.40 -9.32 -10.37
N ARG A 113 0.46 -8.65 -9.57
CA ARG A 113 1.39 -7.61 -10.04
C ARG A 113 2.77 -7.88 -9.47
N ASP A 114 3.79 -7.38 -10.13
CA ASP A 114 5.15 -7.44 -9.59
C ASP A 114 5.23 -6.67 -8.28
N VAL A 115 4.63 -5.49 -8.23
CA VAL A 115 4.54 -4.65 -7.03
C VAL A 115 3.08 -4.35 -6.71
N ILE A 116 2.70 -4.52 -5.43
CA ILE A 116 1.42 -4.08 -4.89
C ILE A 116 1.64 -2.98 -3.85
N ILE A 117 0.86 -1.91 -3.94
CA ILE A 117 0.73 -0.93 -2.85
C ILE A 117 -0.63 -1.15 -2.19
N TYR A 118 -0.64 -1.40 -0.88
CA TYR A 118 -1.85 -1.58 -0.09
C TYR A 118 -2.09 -0.35 0.80
N SER A 119 -3.10 0.45 0.47
CA SER A 119 -3.58 1.56 1.29
C SER A 119 -4.67 1.07 2.22
N CYS A 120 -4.38 0.99 3.51
CA CYS A 120 -5.31 0.47 4.52
C CYS A 120 -6.53 1.39 4.72
N CYS A 121 -6.34 2.69 4.58
CA CYS A 121 -7.38 3.72 4.71
C CYS A 121 -8.19 3.61 6.03
N ILE A 122 -7.48 3.42 7.16
CA ILE A 122 -8.06 3.26 8.49
C ILE A 122 -7.80 4.52 9.30
N ASN A 123 -8.87 5.26 9.62
CA ASN A 123 -8.82 6.51 10.37
C ASN A 123 -9.37 6.38 11.80
N SER A 124 -9.82 5.18 12.20
CA SER A 124 -10.30 4.89 13.55
C SER A 124 -10.25 3.41 13.88
N TYR A 125 -10.24 3.08 15.17
CA TYR A 125 -10.31 1.68 15.66
C TYR A 125 -11.57 0.96 15.18
N TYR A 126 -12.67 1.69 15.02
CA TYR A 126 -13.94 1.14 14.57
C TYR A 126 -13.85 0.67 13.10
N GLN A 127 -13.22 1.48 12.23
CA GLN A 127 -13.06 1.12 10.82
C GLN A 127 -12.26 -0.16 10.63
N LEU A 128 -11.23 -0.39 11.44
CA LEU A 128 -10.41 -1.60 11.34
C LEU A 128 -11.25 -2.88 11.51
N LYS A 129 -12.24 -2.86 12.43
CA LYS A 129 -13.15 -4.00 12.65
C LYS A 129 -14.01 -4.33 11.41
N PHE A 130 -14.31 -3.35 10.57
CA PHE A 130 -15.11 -3.57 9.33
C PHE A 130 -14.26 -3.92 8.14
N VAL A 131 -13.02 -3.43 8.09
CA VAL A 131 -12.12 -3.71 6.97
C VAL A 131 -11.49 -5.08 7.12
N SER A 132 -11.13 -5.48 8.34
CA SER A 132 -10.60 -6.81 8.63
C SER A 132 -11.71 -7.86 8.54
N ASN A 133 -11.45 -8.92 7.78
CA ASN A 133 -12.31 -10.09 7.70
C ASN A 133 -11.67 -11.24 8.48
N LEU A 134 -11.76 -11.12 9.81
CA LEU A 134 -11.15 -12.07 10.74
C LEU A 134 -11.95 -13.36 10.80
N THR A 135 -11.28 -14.47 10.57
CA THR A 135 -11.78 -15.84 10.77
C THR A 135 -10.76 -16.63 11.56
N GLU A 136 -11.22 -17.57 12.36
CA GLU A 136 -10.36 -18.53 13.04
C GLU A 136 -10.39 -19.86 12.29
N GLU A 137 -9.25 -20.34 11.86
CA GLU A 137 -9.10 -21.63 11.19
C GLU A 137 -8.02 -22.44 11.91
N ASN A 138 -8.40 -23.58 12.47
CA ASN A 138 -7.51 -24.49 13.24
C ASN A 138 -6.78 -23.79 14.42
N GLY A 139 -7.44 -22.88 15.12
CA GLY A 139 -6.86 -22.12 16.23
C GLY A 139 -5.94 -20.97 15.78
N VAL A 140 -5.88 -20.67 14.48
CA VAL A 140 -5.10 -19.55 13.92
C VAL A 140 -6.04 -18.44 13.45
N LEU A 141 -5.81 -17.22 13.93
CA LEU A 141 -6.54 -16.04 13.47
C LEU A 141 -6.05 -15.64 12.08
N ILE A 142 -6.98 -15.50 11.13
CA ILE A 142 -6.69 -15.17 9.73
C ILE A 142 -7.53 -13.95 9.32
N ASP A 143 -6.92 -12.98 8.66
CA ASP A 143 -7.62 -11.96 7.88
C ASP A 143 -7.58 -12.34 6.40
N ARG A 144 -8.72 -12.80 5.87
CA ARG A 144 -8.82 -13.25 4.48
C ARG A 144 -8.52 -12.15 3.47
N LYS A 145 -8.90 -10.89 3.76
CA LYS A 145 -8.64 -9.77 2.85
C LYS A 145 -7.18 -9.40 2.82
N LEU A 146 -6.54 -9.33 3.99
CA LEU A 146 -5.10 -9.09 4.08
C LEU A 146 -4.31 -10.20 3.39
N ASN A 147 -4.67 -11.47 3.62
CA ASN A 147 -4.01 -12.60 2.98
C ASN A 147 -4.14 -12.57 1.45
N VAL A 148 -5.33 -12.25 0.93
CA VAL A 148 -5.50 -12.08 -0.52
C VAL A 148 -4.63 -10.95 -1.02
N ALA A 149 -4.59 -9.79 -0.36
CA ALA A 149 -3.76 -8.66 -0.77
C ALA A 149 -2.27 -9.04 -0.80
N LEU A 150 -1.76 -9.71 0.26
CA LEU A 150 -0.38 -10.18 0.35
C LEU A 150 0.00 -11.12 -0.80
N THR A 151 -0.92 -12.02 -1.19
CA THR A 151 -0.67 -12.98 -2.27
C THR A 151 -0.78 -12.39 -3.67
N ARG A 152 -1.16 -11.12 -3.84
CA ARG A 152 -1.22 -10.46 -5.16
C ARG A 152 0.12 -9.90 -5.60
N ALA A 153 1.07 -9.72 -4.70
CA ALA A 153 2.41 -9.22 -4.98
C ALA A 153 3.36 -10.38 -5.36
N ARG A 154 3.93 -10.35 -6.56
CA ARG A 154 4.91 -11.35 -6.99
C ARG A 154 6.30 -11.08 -6.42
N LYS A 155 6.70 -9.80 -6.32
CA LYS A 155 8.05 -9.39 -5.92
C LYS A 155 8.06 -8.54 -4.67
N GLN A 156 7.22 -7.47 -4.63
CA GLN A 156 7.23 -6.50 -3.54
C GLN A 156 5.83 -6.06 -3.16
N MET A 157 5.64 -5.81 -1.87
CA MET A 157 4.44 -5.20 -1.34
C MET A 157 4.80 -4.02 -0.43
N PHE A 158 4.18 -2.89 -0.70
CA PHE A 158 4.24 -1.70 0.13
C PHE A 158 2.90 -1.51 0.83
N VAL A 159 2.94 -1.32 2.14
CA VAL A 159 1.75 -1.09 2.95
C VAL A 159 1.79 0.33 3.49
N THR A 160 0.69 1.07 3.40
CA THR A 160 0.56 2.38 4.05
C THR A 160 -0.70 2.42 4.91
N GLY A 161 -0.60 3.08 6.05
CA GLY A 161 -1.68 3.18 7.01
C GLY A 161 -1.28 3.92 8.28
N VAL A 162 -2.23 4.14 9.17
CA VAL A 162 -2.01 4.80 10.46
C VAL A 162 -1.57 3.78 11.51
N PRO A 163 -0.30 3.77 11.95
CA PRO A 163 0.23 2.72 12.85
C PRO A 163 -0.58 2.53 14.12
N LYS A 164 -1.02 3.64 14.72
CA LYS A 164 -1.82 3.63 15.95
C LYS A 164 -3.07 2.76 15.86
N TYR A 165 -3.76 2.81 14.72
CA TYR A 165 -4.98 2.03 14.52
C TYR A 165 -4.66 0.60 14.10
N LEU A 166 -3.70 0.40 13.21
CA LEU A 166 -3.31 -0.92 12.72
C LEU A 166 -2.79 -1.82 13.84
N LYS A 167 -1.94 -1.31 14.73
CA LYS A 167 -1.41 -2.05 15.90
C LYS A 167 -2.47 -2.48 16.91
N SER A 168 -3.72 -2.03 16.80
CA SER A 168 -4.82 -2.52 17.63
C SER A 168 -5.39 -3.88 17.19
N ASN A 169 -4.97 -4.38 16.02
CA ASN A 169 -5.32 -5.70 15.51
C ASN A 169 -4.07 -6.59 15.52
N PRO A 170 -4.10 -7.77 16.17
CA PRO A 170 -2.91 -8.62 16.33
C PRO A 170 -2.25 -9.04 15.02
N LEU A 171 -3.02 -9.23 13.94
CA LEU A 171 -2.47 -9.61 12.64
C LEU A 171 -1.72 -8.45 11.97
N TYR A 172 -2.29 -7.25 12.02
CA TYR A 172 -1.62 -6.05 11.49
C TYR A 172 -0.41 -5.67 12.35
N GLU A 173 -0.50 -5.81 13.66
CA GLU A 173 0.65 -5.62 14.56
C GLU A 173 1.78 -6.61 14.22
N SER A 174 1.45 -7.90 14.06
CA SER A 174 2.42 -8.93 13.65
C SER A 174 3.04 -8.62 12.29
N LEU A 175 2.25 -8.15 11.33
CA LEU A 175 2.73 -7.72 10.02
C LEU A 175 3.73 -6.56 10.14
N LEU A 176 3.41 -5.52 10.93
CA LEU A 176 4.28 -4.37 11.13
C LEU A 176 5.58 -4.76 11.84
N ASN A 177 5.51 -5.61 12.86
CA ASN A 177 6.69 -6.13 13.55
C ASN A 177 7.58 -6.97 12.62
N LEU A 178 6.98 -7.78 11.73
CA LEU A 178 7.73 -8.52 10.72
C LEU A 178 8.50 -7.57 9.78
N ILE A 179 7.86 -6.49 9.34
CA ILE A 179 8.50 -5.49 8.48
C ILE A 179 9.66 -4.80 9.22
N GLU A 180 9.44 -4.39 10.47
CA GLU A 180 10.46 -3.73 11.29
C GLU A 180 11.69 -4.63 11.56
N THR A 181 11.52 -5.96 11.59
CA THR A 181 12.61 -6.92 11.83
C THR A 181 13.38 -7.32 10.57
N GLN A 182 12.82 -7.09 9.37
CA GLN A 182 13.46 -7.42 8.09
C GLN A 182 14.15 -6.23 7.41
N GLY A 183 13.95 -5.03 7.90
CA GLY A 183 14.59 -3.78 7.44
C GLY A 183 15.75 -3.41 8.31
#